data_0405076f43626e64b47a0751cc8a7e5f
#
_entry.id   0405076f43626e64b47a0751cc8a7e5f
#
_cell.length_a   1.000
_cell.length_b   1.000
_cell.length_c   1.000
_cell.angle_alpha   90.00
_cell.angle_beta   90.00
_cell.angle_gamma   90.00
#
_symmetry.space_group_name_H-M   'P 1'
#
loop_
_entity.id
_entity.type
_entity.pdbx_description
1 polymer ?
#
loop_
_entity_poly.entity_id
_entity_poly.type
_entity_poly.pdbx_seq_one_letter_code
_entity_poly.pdbx_strand_id
1 'polypeptide(L)'
;MSEHLCIAFVPLFNHLSQEAQQKIMALTNHHTYKKNELIFQPGDEKLVIVAEGSMKVYQLLSNGKEHLLRIVHTGDYEGDQQLFDITNDRLFGQALENTKICTLSKQAFHQVLLENPPIALKLLELSAQKTAQLEKQTQFLSMERVEERLAHYLLNNSPNQSTLTLPMKMKDLALYLGTTPETLSRKFKYLEEKQYIKRSGKHITLLDPDGLEDL
;
A
#
# COMPACT_ATOMS: atom_id res chain seq x y z
N MET A 1 -6.20 29.14 -1.57
CA MET A 1 -5.34 28.09 -2.20
C MET A 1 -6.24 26.93 -2.56
N SER A 2 -6.23 26.60 -3.83
CA SER A 2 -7.32 25.97 -4.58
C SER A 2 -7.71 24.59 -4.07
N GLU A 3 -9.00 24.38 -3.87
CA GLU A 3 -9.70 23.12 -3.60
C GLU A 3 -9.55 22.06 -4.72
N HIS A 4 -8.82 22.41 -5.78
CA HIS A 4 -8.76 21.67 -7.04
C HIS A 4 -7.78 20.46 -7.05
N LEU A 5 -7.14 20.11 -5.93
CA LEU A 5 -5.96 19.26 -5.99
C LEU A 5 -6.17 17.79 -5.59
N CYS A 6 -7.23 17.44 -4.84
CA CYS A 6 -7.32 16.07 -4.30
C CYS A 6 -7.53 15.01 -5.40
N ILE A 7 -8.35 15.27 -6.39
CA ILE A 7 -8.69 14.32 -7.48
C ILE A 7 -7.55 14.17 -8.49
N ALA A 8 -6.81 15.25 -8.78
CA ALA A 8 -5.77 15.25 -9.80
C ALA A 8 -4.53 14.38 -9.44
N PHE A 9 -4.27 14.18 -8.15
CA PHE A 9 -3.13 13.36 -7.70
C PHE A 9 -3.46 11.89 -7.49
N VAL A 10 -4.75 11.53 -7.45
CA VAL A 10 -5.18 10.14 -7.23
C VAL A 10 -5.00 9.33 -8.52
N PRO A 11 -4.26 8.21 -8.51
CA PRO A 11 -4.05 7.38 -9.70
C PRO A 11 -5.33 6.95 -10.40
N LEU A 12 -6.42 6.85 -9.65
CA LEU A 12 -7.74 6.50 -10.16
C LEU A 12 -8.34 7.58 -11.09
N PHE A 13 -7.97 8.85 -10.92
CA PHE A 13 -8.60 9.99 -11.60
C PHE A 13 -7.62 10.88 -12.37
N ASN A 14 -6.30 10.73 -12.16
CA ASN A 14 -5.29 11.63 -12.71
C ASN A 14 -5.17 11.59 -14.25
N HIS A 15 -5.68 10.52 -14.87
CA HIS A 15 -5.69 10.34 -16.33
C HIS A 15 -6.89 11.00 -17.03
N LEU A 16 -7.84 11.54 -16.27
CA LEU A 16 -9.05 12.17 -16.82
C LEU A 16 -8.80 13.60 -17.26
N SER A 17 -9.67 14.10 -18.17
CA SER A 17 -9.70 15.50 -18.54
C SER A 17 -10.02 16.41 -17.34
N GLN A 18 -9.56 17.66 -17.38
CA GLN A 18 -9.87 18.64 -16.32
C GLN A 18 -11.36 18.81 -16.07
N GLU A 19 -12.17 18.78 -17.14
CA GLU A 19 -13.63 18.88 -17.03
C GLU A 19 -14.23 17.68 -16.25
N ALA A 20 -13.79 16.45 -16.53
CA ALA A 20 -14.22 15.27 -15.81
C ALA A 20 -13.78 15.32 -14.34
N GLN A 21 -12.53 15.73 -14.07
CA GLN A 21 -12.03 15.92 -12.71
C GLN A 21 -12.85 16.95 -11.92
N GLN A 22 -13.24 18.07 -12.53
CA GLN A 22 -14.09 19.06 -11.89
C GLN A 22 -15.49 18.53 -11.56
N LYS A 23 -16.10 17.73 -12.45
CA LYS A 23 -17.39 17.08 -12.20
C LYS A 23 -17.30 16.12 -11.00
N ILE A 24 -16.26 15.32 -10.93
CA ILE A 24 -16.03 14.40 -9.80
C ILE A 24 -15.81 15.20 -8.50
N MET A 25 -15.03 16.27 -8.57
CA MET A 25 -14.77 17.15 -7.43
C MET A 25 -16.08 17.73 -6.85
N ALA A 26 -17.02 18.12 -7.70
CA ALA A 26 -18.31 18.65 -7.26
C ALA A 26 -19.16 17.60 -6.51
N LEU A 27 -18.86 16.31 -6.66
CA LEU A 27 -19.55 15.21 -5.97
C LEU A 27 -18.81 14.78 -4.68
N THR A 28 -17.62 15.34 -4.41
CA THR A 28 -16.86 15.02 -3.21
C THR A 28 -17.19 15.96 -2.05
N ASN A 29 -17.15 15.41 -0.83
CA ASN A 29 -17.17 16.20 0.39
C ASN A 29 -15.77 16.34 0.96
N HIS A 30 -15.42 17.53 1.43
CA HIS A 30 -14.11 17.88 1.95
C HIS A 30 -14.16 18.03 3.46
N HIS A 31 -13.26 17.35 4.16
CA HIS A 31 -13.14 17.42 5.60
C HIS A 31 -11.67 17.55 6.03
N THR A 32 -11.44 18.29 7.10
CA THR A 32 -10.13 18.38 7.74
C THR A 32 -10.22 17.72 9.11
N TYR A 33 -9.36 16.75 9.33
CA TYR A 33 -9.25 15.99 10.57
C TYR A 33 -7.96 16.40 11.31
N LYS A 34 -8.06 16.59 12.61
CA LYS A 34 -6.89 16.76 13.48
C LYS A 34 -6.26 15.40 13.76
N LYS A 35 -5.01 15.43 14.18
CA LYS A 35 -4.30 14.23 14.63
C LYS A 35 -5.14 13.44 15.65
N ASN A 36 -5.22 12.13 15.44
CA ASN A 36 -5.98 11.14 16.21
C ASN A 36 -7.51 11.20 16.04
N GLU A 37 -8.06 12.06 15.18
CA GLU A 37 -9.50 12.02 14.86
C GLU A 37 -9.81 10.84 13.93
N LEU A 38 -10.97 10.24 14.16
CA LEU A 38 -11.48 9.11 13.39
C LEU A 38 -12.03 9.63 12.04
N ILE A 39 -11.56 9.05 10.95
CA ILE A 39 -11.94 9.42 9.57
C ILE A 39 -13.05 8.50 9.06
N PHE A 40 -12.91 7.18 9.32
CA PHE A 40 -13.94 6.19 9.00
C PHE A 40 -13.92 5.03 10.00
N GLN A 41 -15.01 4.28 10.03
CA GLN A 41 -15.23 3.14 10.92
C GLN A 41 -16.02 2.03 10.21
N PRO A 42 -16.15 0.84 10.82
CA PRO A 42 -17.02 -0.21 10.31
C PRO A 42 -18.43 0.30 9.98
N GLY A 43 -18.95 -0.12 8.83
CA GLY A 43 -20.26 0.30 8.31
C GLY A 43 -20.24 1.54 7.42
N ASP A 44 -19.13 2.28 7.34
CA ASP A 44 -19.04 3.40 6.41
C ASP A 44 -18.91 2.91 4.95
N GLU A 45 -19.75 3.47 4.05
CA GLU A 45 -19.77 3.14 2.62
C GLU A 45 -19.32 4.35 1.78
N LYS A 46 -18.04 4.65 1.81
CA LYS A 46 -17.47 5.80 1.11
C LYS A 46 -16.03 5.53 0.67
N LEU A 47 -15.66 6.08 -0.46
CA LEU A 47 -14.26 6.25 -0.85
C LEU A 47 -13.67 7.40 -0.05
N VAL A 48 -12.53 7.18 0.56
CA VAL A 48 -11.78 8.15 1.35
C VAL A 48 -10.46 8.42 0.64
N ILE A 49 -10.22 9.65 0.22
CA ILE A 49 -9.02 10.08 -0.50
C ILE A 49 -8.22 11.01 0.42
N VAL A 50 -6.94 10.75 0.60
CA VAL A 50 -6.04 11.62 1.36
C VAL A 50 -5.54 12.74 0.44
N ALA A 51 -6.08 13.95 0.62
CA ALA A 51 -5.65 15.13 -0.15
C ALA A 51 -4.36 15.74 0.39
N GLU A 52 -4.18 15.69 1.71
CA GLU A 52 -2.97 16.21 2.39
C GLU A 52 -2.83 15.49 3.75
N GLY A 53 -1.60 15.15 4.13
CA GLY A 53 -1.31 14.46 5.38
C GLY A 53 -1.28 12.93 5.24
N SER A 54 -1.66 12.24 6.31
CA SER A 54 -1.64 10.76 6.36
C SER A 54 -2.63 10.21 7.37
N MET A 55 -3.13 9.00 7.11
CA MET A 55 -3.96 8.25 8.05
C MET A 55 -3.45 6.83 8.23
N LYS A 56 -3.66 6.25 9.40
CA LYS A 56 -3.51 4.81 9.64
C LYS A 56 -4.82 4.09 9.40
N VAL A 57 -4.72 2.89 8.83
CA VAL A 57 -5.81 1.92 8.76
C VAL A 57 -5.48 0.76 9.69
N TYR A 58 -6.38 0.46 10.62
CA TYR A 58 -6.17 -0.54 11.66
C TYR A 58 -7.46 -1.30 11.95
N GLN A 59 -7.31 -2.42 12.62
CA GLN A 59 -8.43 -3.18 13.22
C GLN A 59 -8.22 -3.33 14.73
N LEU A 60 -9.32 -3.50 15.46
CA LEU A 60 -9.27 -3.84 16.88
C LEU A 60 -9.24 -5.36 17.03
N LEU A 61 -8.26 -5.84 17.78
CA LEU A 61 -8.18 -7.26 18.16
C LEU A 61 -9.16 -7.54 19.29
N SER A 62 -9.46 -8.83 19.56
CA SER A 62 -10.34 -9.27 20.64
C SER A 62 -9.90 -8.80 22.04
N ASN A 63 -8.63 -8.48 22.22
CA ASN A 63 -8.07 -7.92 23.45
C ASN A 63 -8.10 -6.38 23.51
N GLY A 64 -8.78 -5.72 22.57
CA GLY A 64 -8.90 -4.27 22.47
C GLY A 64 -7.65 -3.54 21.92
N LYS A 65 -6.58 -4.25 21.58
CA LYS A 65 -5.39 -3.63 21.00
C LYS A 65 -5.58 -3.33 19.52
N GLU A 66 -5.01 -2.21 19.08
CA GLU A 66 -4.96 -1.86 17.68
C GLU A 66 -3.93 -2.71 16.93
N HIS A 67 -4.34 -3.27 15.81
CA HIS A 67 -3.47 -3.91 14.84
C HIS A 67 -3.38 -3.03 13.60
N LEU A 68 -2.26 -2.32 13.44
CA LEU A 68 -1.99 -1.49 12.29
C LEU A 68 -1.84 -2.36 11.04
N LEU A 69 -2.63 -2.06 10.02
CA LEU A 69 -2.58 -2.77 8.73
C LEU A 69 -1.75 -2.01 7.70
N ARG A 70 -1.97 -0.69 7.58
CA ARG A 70 -1.27 0.17 6.61
C ARG A 70 -1.37 1.65 6.97
N ILE A 71 -0.51 2.44 6.35
CA ILE A 71 -0.58 3.90 6.34
C ILE A 71 -0.95 4.33 4.92
N VAL A 72 -1.92 5.23 4.82
CA VAL A 72 -2.41 5.83 3.59
C VAL A 72 -1.91 7.27 3.53
N HIS A 73 -1.20 7.60 2.48
CA HIS A 73 -0.53 8.90 2.30
C HIS A 73 -1.28 9.79 1.31
N THR A 74 -0.84 11.05 1.21
CA THR A 74 -1.35 11.99 0.21
C THR A 74 -1.33 11.40 -1.20
N GLY A 75 -2.47 11.45 -1.88
CA GLY A 75 -2.69 10.89 -3.21
C GLY A 75 -3.22 9.46 -3.21
N ASP A 76 -3.17 8.76 -2.07
CA ASP A 76 -3.74 7.42 -1.92
C ASP A 76 -5.22 7.48 -1.50
N TYR A 77 -5.89 6.33 -1.61
CA TYR A 77 -7.29 6.19 -1.24
C TYR A 77 -7.57 4.88 -0.49
N GLU A 78 -8.71 4.85 0.19
CA GLU A 78 -9.22 3.71 0.92
C GLU A 78 -10.73 3.60 0.75
N GLY A 79 -11.30 2.40 0.85
CA GLY A 79 -12.74 2.21 0.76
C GLY A 79 -13.26 1.87 -0.62
N ASP A 80 -12.38 1.51 -1.56
CA ASP A 80 -12.75 1.04 -2.90
C ASP A 80 -13.65 -0.22 -2.86
N GLN A 81 -13.40 -1.15 -1.94
CA GLN A 81 -14.16 -2.39 -1.82
C GLN A 81 -15.63 -2.14 -1.38
N GLN A 82 -15.84 -1.18 -0.47
CA GLN A 82 -17.19 -0.83 0.00
C GLN A 82 -18.09 -0.26 -1.11
N LEU A 83 -17.49 0.25 -2.18
CA LEU A 83 -18.22 0.73 -3.34
C LEU A 83 -18.84 -0.42 -4.16
N PHE A 84 -18.38 -1.66 -3.96
CA PHE A 84 -18.85 -2.87 -4.63
C PHE A 84 -19.48 -3.89 -3.66
N ASP A 85 -20.21 -3.42 -2.68
CA ASP A 85 -20.96 -4.24 -1.70
C ASP A 85 -20.09 -5.16 -0.81
N ILE A 86 -18.76 -4.93 -0.76
CA ILE A 86 -17.89 -5.57 0.22
C ILE A 86 -17.89 -4.69 1.47
N THR A 87 -18.64 -5.08 2.47
CA THR A 87 -18.80 -4.29 3.71
C THR A 87 -17.50 -4.20 4.49
N ASN A 88 -17.21 -3.02 5.02
CA ASN A 88 -16.19 -2.85 6.04
C ASN A 88 -16.76 -3.20 7.42
N ASP A 89 -16.44 -4.35 7.95
CA ASP A 89 -16.91 -4.84 9.25
C ASP A 89 -15.86 -4.71 10.38
N ARG A 90 -14.61 -4.30 10.09
CA ARG A 90 -13.50 -4.31 11.07
C ARG A 90 -12.54 -3.15 10.98
N LEU A 91 -12.49 -2.42 9.86
CA LEU A 91 -11.44 -1.43 9.63
C LEU A 91 -11.84 -0.06 10.14
N PHE A 92 -10.88 0.60 10.78
CA PHE A 92 -10.92 1.98 11.22
C PHE A 92 -9.85 2.79 10.51
N GLY A 93 -10.16 4.04 10.17
CA GLY A 93 -9.20 5.02 9.66
C GLY A 93 -9.04 6.18 10.63
N GLN A 94 -7.81 6.50 11.02
CA GLN A 94 -7.51 7.57 11.98
C GLN A 94 -6.38 8.45 11.44
N ALA A 95 -6.54 9.77 11.56
CA ALA A 95 -5.55 10.75 11.15
C ALA A 95 -4.27 10.64 12.00
N LEU A 96 -3.10 10.60 11.36
CA LEU A 96 -1.80 10.59 12.03
C LEU A 96 -1.26 12.00 12.30
N GLU A 97 -1.77 12.97 11.59
CA GLU A 97 -1.45 14.39 11.64
C GLU A 97 -2.68 15.22 11.20
N ASN A 98 -2.57 16.53 11.04
CA ASN A 98 -3.63 17.30 10.41
C ASN A 98 -3.80 16.83 8.96
N THR A 99 -4.96 16.24 8.66
CA THR A 99 -5.18 15.51 7.41
C THR A 99 -6.42 16.05 6.70
N LYS A 100 -6.26 16.42 5.44
CA LYS A 100 -7.38 16.80 4.57
C LYS A 100 -7.84 15.58 3.78
N ILE A 101 -9.13 15.32 3.85
CA ILE A 101 -9.79 14.17 3.22
C ILE A 101 -10.86 14.66 2.26
N CYS A 102 -10.89 14.03 1.08
CA CYS A 102 -12.03 14.08 0.18
C CYS A 102 -12.79 12.76 0.27
N THR A 103 -14.10 12.80 0.41
CA THR A 103 -14.92 11.58 0.43
C THR A 103 -15.89 11.57 -0.74
N LEU A 104 -16.10 10.39 -1.31
CA LEU A 104 -17.07 10.15 -2.36
C LEU A 104 -17.99 9.01 -1.92
N SER A 105 -19.31 9.26 -1.89
CA SER A 105 -20.28 8.22 -1.54
C SER A 105 -20.35 7.14 -2.60
N LYS A 106 -20.80 5.93 -2.23
CA LYS A 106 -21.03 4.81 -3.16
C LYS A 106 -21.91 5.22 -4.34
N GLN A 107 -23.03 5.91 -4.05
CA GLN A 107 -23.96 6.36 -5.08
C GLN A 107 -23.30 7.33 -6.07
N ALA A 108 -22.59 8.35 -5.56
CA ALA A 108 -21.87 9.31 -6.39
C ALA A 108 -20.76 8.63 -7.21
N PHE A 109 -20.06 7.65 -6.64
CA PHE A 109 -19.02 6.90 -7.35
C PHE A 109 -19.61 6.06 -8.49
N HIS A 110 -20.73 5.38 -8.28
CA HIS A 110 -21.42 4.65 -9.35
C HIS A 110 -21.84 5.57 -10.50
N GLN A 111 -22.35 6.77 -10.18
CA GLN A 111 -22.66 7.77 -11.21
C GLN A 111 -21.41 8.18 -12.00
N VAL A 112 -20.29 8.43 -11.30
CA VAL A 112 -18.99 8.76 -11.92
C VAL A 112 -18.53 7.65 -12.86
N LEU A 113 -18.67 6.37 -12.48
CA LEU A 113 -18.29 5.23 -13.33
C LEU A 113 -19.16 5.14 -14.60
N LEU A 114 -20.47 5.38 -14.49
CA LEU A 114 -21.39 5.35 -15.64
C LEU A 114 -21.12 6.49 -16.63
N GLU A 115 -20.78 7.67 -16.13
CA GLU A 115 -20.47 8.83 -16.96
C GLU A 115 -19.05 8.80 -17.53
N ASN A 116 -18.12 8.06 -16.89
CA ASN A 116 -16.71 8.00 -17.27
C ASN A 116 -16.18 6.55 -17.25
N PRO A 117 -16.56 5.70 -18.21
CA PRO A 117 -16.16 4.29 -18.27
C PRO A 117 -14.66 4.02 -18.17
N PRO A 118 -13.74 4.90 -18.66
CA PRO A 118 -12.30 4.71 -18.48
C PRO A 118 -11.85 4.57 -17.01
N ILE A 119 -12.60 5.17 -16.07
CA ILE A 119 -12.31 5.02 -14.62
C ILE A 119 -12.48 3.56 -14.18
N ALA A 120 -13.50 2.88 -14.68
CA ALA A 120 -13.74 1.47 -14.36
C ALA A 120 -12.57 0.58 -14.84
N LEU A 121 -12.04 0.84 -16.03
CA LEU A 121 -10.87 0.14 -16.55
C LEU A 121 -9.62 0.43 -15.68
N LYS A 122 -9.42 1.67 -15.30
CA LYS A 122 -8.29 2.05 -14.42
C LYS A 122 -8.42 1.42 -13.03
N LEU A 123 -9.61 1.35 -12.48
CA LEU A 123 -9.88 0.68 -11.21
C LEU A 123 -9.58 -0.82 -11.29
N LEU A 124 -9.99 -1.48 -12.39
CA LEU A 124 -9.65 -2.89 -12.64
C LEU A 124 -8.14 -3.10 -12.75
N GLU A 125 -7.43 -2.23 -13.47
CA GLU A 125 -5.97 -2.28 -13.56
C GLU A 125 -5.31 -2.18 -12.18
N LEU A 126 -5.69 -1.18 -11.38
CA LEU A 126 -5.16 -0.98 -10.03
C LEU A 126 -5.51 -2.15 -9.10
N SER A 127 -6.72 -2.70 -9.21
CA SER A 127 -7.14 -3.87 -8.44
C SER A 127 -6.35 -5.11 -8.83
N ALA A 128 -6.10 -5.34 -10.12
CA ALA A 128 -5.27 -6.44 -10.61
C ALA A 128 -3.81 -6.31 -10.14
N GLN A 129 -3.24 -5.10 -10.18
CA GLN A 129 -1.89 -4.84 -9.65
C GLN A 129 -1.81 -5.13 -8.15
N LYS A 130 -2.81 -4.69 -7.36
CA LYS A 130 -2.90 -4.96 -5.92
C LYS A 130 -3.02 -6.46 -5.63
N THR A 131 -3.83 -7.18 -6.41
CA THR A 131 -3.97 -8.64 -6.30
C THR A 131 -2.66 -9.36 -6.61
N ALA A 132 -1.99 -9.03 -7.71
CA ALA A 132 -0.71 -9.62 -8.07
C ALA A 132 0.39 -9.34 -7.01
N GLN A 133 0.36 -8.17 -6.37
CA GLN A 133 1.26 -7.86 -5.27
C GLN A 133 0.97 -8.70 -4.03
N LEU A 134 -0.30 -8.91 -3.69
CA LEU A 134 -0.72 -9.77 -2.57
C LEU A 134 -0.38 -11.24 -2.83
N GLU A 135 -0.56 -11.73 -4.04
CA GLU A 135 -0.17 -13.09 -4.46
C GLU A 135 1.33 -13.32 -4.29
N LYS A 136 2.16 -12.38 -4.76
CA LYS A 136 3.61 -12.43 -4.53
C LYS A 136 3.95 -12.47 -3.04
N GLN A 137 3.33 -11.61 -2.24
CA GLN A 137 3.55 -11.60 -0.79
C GLN A 137 3.13 -12.92 -0.13
N THR A 138 2.01 -13.50 -0.56
CA THR A 138 1.54 -14.80 -0.06
C THR A 138 2.52 -15.92 -0.45
N GLN A 139 3.04 -15.91 -1.68
CA GLN A 139 4.06 -16.84 -2.12
C GLN A 139 5.32 -16.76 -1.27
N PHE A 140 5.80 -15.56 -0.95
CA PHE A 140 6.92 -15.40 -0.01
C PHE A 140 6.63 -15.98 1.36
N LEU A 141 5.43 -15.73 1.90
CA LEU A 141 5.07 -16.21 3.23
C LEU A 141 4.86 -17.73 3.28
N SER A 142 4.60 -18.40 2.16
CA SER A 142 4.50 -19.86 2.06
C SER A 142 5.84 -20.58 2.11
N MET A 143 6.95 -19.88 1.88
CA MET A 143 8.29 -20.45 2.04
C MET A 143 8.58 -20.65 3.53
N GLU A 144 9.05 -21.84 3.92
CA GLU A 144 9.26 -22.16 5.33
C GLU A 144 10.39 -21.35 5.97
N ARG A 145 11.50 -21.22 5.25
CA ARG A 145 12.71 -20.58 5.79
C ARG A 145 12.81 -19.11 5.44
N VAL A 146 13.23 -18.29 6.39
CA VAL A 146 13.43 -16.84 6.20
C VAL A 146 14.53 -16.54 5.18
N GLU A 147 15.58 -17.38 5.12
CA GLU A 147 16.64 -17.26 4.13
C GLU A 147 16.15 -17.45 2.71
N GLU A 148 15.24 -18.38 2.46
CA GLU A 148 14.61 -18.59 1.15
C GLU A 148 13.81 -17.35 0.73
N ARG A 149 12.98 -16.83 1.65
CA ARG A 149 12.22 -15.59 1.40
C ARG A 149 13.12 -14.41 1.09
N LEU A 150 14.23 -14.29 1.84
CA LEU A 150 15.19 -13.22 1.61
C LEU A 150 15.91 -13.36 0.26
N ALA A 151 16.40 -14.58 -0.06
CA ALA A 151 17.06 -14.87 -1.34
C ALA A 151 16.13 -14.55 -2.53
N HIS A 152 14.91 -15.06 -2.51
CA HIS A 152 13.92 -14.80 -3.55
C HIS A 152 13.58 -13.30 -3.66
N TYR A 153 13.49 -12.57 -2.54
CA TYR A 153 13.31 -11.12 -2.56
C TYR A 153 14.47 -10.41 -3.26
N LEU A 154 15.70 -10.78 -2.93
CA LEU A 154 16.91 -10.18 -3.51
C LEU A 154 17.00 -10.44 -5.01
N LEU A 155 16.77 -11.67 -5.45
CA LEU A 155 16.78 -12.05 -6.87
C LEU A 155 15.73 -11.28 -7.68
N ASN A 156 14.49 -11.24 -7.22
CA ASN A 156 13.39 -10.58 -7.93
C ASN A 156 13.49 -9.04 -7.98
N ASN A 157 14.26 -8.43 -7.09
CA ASN A 157 14.40 -6.97 -7.05
C ASN A 157 15.78 -6.49 -7.53
N SER A 158 16.64 -7.38 -8.04
CA SER A 158 17.95 -7.03 -8.57
C SER A 158 17.91 -6.90 -10.09
N PRO A 159 18.02 -5.68 -10.66
CA PRO A 159 18.14 -5.51 -12.10
C PRO A 159 19.38 -6.27 -12.61
N ASN A 160 19.20 -7.09 -13.64
CA ASN A 160 20.29 -7.89 -14.23
C ASN A 160 21.01 -8.81 -13.22
N GLN A 161 20.36 -9.21 -12.13
CA GLN A 161 20.89 -10.14 -11.12
C GLN A 161 22.24 -9.74 -10.52
N SER A 162 22.58 -8.46 -10.47
CA SER A 162 23.89 -8.03 -9.97
C SER A 162 23.85 -7.16 -8.73
N THR A 163 23.00 -6.14 -8.70
CA THR A 163 22.95 -5.17 -7.59
C THR A 163 21.54 -4.72 -7.25
N LEU A 164 21.29 -4.47 -5.96
CA LEU A 164 20.04 -3.96 -5.45
C LEU A 164 20.31 -2.86 -4.41
N THR A 165 19.54 -1.78 -4.46
CA THR A 165 19.42 -0.84 -3.35
C THR A 165 18.10 -1.08 -2.64
N LEU A 166 18.14 -1.44 -1.34
CA LEU A 166 16.93 -1.67 -0.56
C LEU A 166 16.06 -0.41 -0.54
N PRO A 167 14.83 -0.45 -1.09
CA PRO A 167 13.96 0.72 -1.18
C PRO A 167 13.33 1.10 0.17
N MET A 168 13.45 0.22 1.17
CA MET A 168 12.80 0.37 2.47
C MET A 168 13.78 0.17 3.63
N LYS A 169 13.33 0.47 4.86
CA LYS A 169 14.10 0.23 6.09
C LYS A 169 14.07 -1.26 6.45
N MET A 170 15.08 -1.71 7.20
CA MET A 170 15.16 -3.12 7.68
C MET A 170 13.92 -3.57 8.44
N LYS A 171 13.30 -2.69 9.22
CA LYS A 171 12.05 -3.00 9.95
C LYS A 171 10.91 -3.33 9.00
N ASP A 172 10.78 -2.55 7.93
CA ASP A 172 9.69 -2.70 6.96
C ASP A 172 9.93 -3.95 6.09
N LEU A 173 11.18 -4.22 5.71
CA LEU A 173 11.55 -5.44 5.00
C LEU A 173 11.32 -6.70 5.85
N ALA A 174 11.63 -6.64 7.14
CA ALA A 174 11.37 -7.74 8.06
C ALA A 174 9.87 -8.03 8.15
N LEU A 175 9.05 -7.00 8.26
CA LEU A 175 7.59 -7.13 8.23
C LEU A 175 7.09 -7.74 6.90
N TYR A 176 7.61 -7.25 5.77
CA TYR A 176 7.28 -7.76 4.44
C TYR A 176 7.60 -9.25 4.28
N LEU A 177 8.76 -9.69 4.81
CA LEU A 177 9.19 -11.09 4.79
C LEU A 177 8.61 -11.94 5.93
N GLY A 178 7.69 -11.42 6.75
CA GLY A 178 7.04 -12.15 7.85
C GLY A 178 8.02 -12.59 8.93
N THR A 179 8.97 -11.72 9.31
CA THR A 179 10.00 -12.02 10.31
C THR A 179 10.33 -10.80 11.20
N THR A 180 11.27 -10.92 12.13
CA THR A 180 11.75 -9.81 12.94
C THR A 180 13.02 -9.16 12.34
N PRO A 181 13.28 -7.87 12.62
CA PRO A 181 14.52 -7.21 12.17
C PRO A 181 15.80 -7.93 12.62
N GLU A 182 15.79 -8.51 13.81
CA GLU A 182 16.94 -9.24 14.38
C GLU A 182 17.18 -10.55 13.61
N THR A 183 16.11 -11.28 13.30
CA THR A 183 16.19 -12.50 12.49
C THR A 183 16.64 -12.19 11.09
N LEU A 184 16.06 -11.16 10.46
CA LEU A 184 16.46 -10.71 9.13
C LEU A 184 17.94 -10.30 9.09
N SER A 185 18.42 -9.56 10.09
CA SER A 185 19.84 -9.18 10.18
C SER A 185 20.77 -10.40 10.25
N ARG A 186 20.38 -11.43 11.02
CA ARG A 186 21.14 -12.71 11.08
C ARG A 186 21.15 -13.44 9.74
N LYS A 187 20.02 -13.39 9.00
CA LYS A 187 19.95 -14.03 7.68
C LYS A 187 20.78 -13.29 6.62
N PHE A 188 20.81 -11.96 6.65
CA PHE A 188 21.75 -11.20 5.82
C PHE A 188 23.21 -11.62 6.09
N LYS A 189 23.59 -11.67 7.38
CA LYS A 189 24.95 -12.10 7.77
C LYS A 189 25.27 -13.53 7.30
N TYR A 190 24.32 -14.44 7.41
CA TYR A 190 24.44 -15.80 6.89
C TYR A 190 24.71 -15.83 5.38
N LEU A 191 23.96 -15.05 4.58
CA LEU A 191 24.18 -14.98 3.13
C LEU A 191 25.54 -14.34 2.77
N GLU A 192 26.02 -13.36 3.57
CA GLU A 192 27.36 -12.78 3.42
C GLU A 192 28.47 -13.81 3.75
N GLU A 193 28.34 -14.57 4.83
CA GLU A 193 29.29 -15.63 5.23
C GLU A 193 29.36 -16.76 4.19
N LYS A 194 28.25 -17.04 3.51
CA LYS A 194 28.19 -18.00 2.39
C LYS A 194 28.69 -17.42 1.07
N GLN A 195 29.06 -16.14 1.03
CA GLN A 195 29.49 -15.42 -0.15
C GLN A 195 28.42 -15.36 -1.27
N TYR A 196 27.16 -15.53 -0.94
CA TYR A 196 26.05 -15.33 -1.88
C TYR A 196 25.82 -13.86 -2.19
N ILE A 197 26.06 -12.99 -1.20
CA ILE A 197 25.90 -11.54 -1.33
C ILE A 197 27.04 -10.77 -0.67
N LYS A 198 27.19 -9.51 -1.08
CA LYS A 198 27.98 -8.49 -0.36
C LYS A 198 27.09 -7.31 -0.03
N ARG A 199 27.11 -6.86 1.22
CA ARG A 199 26.29 -5.75 1.68
C ARG A 199 27.10 -4.55 2.11
N SER A 200 26.67 -3.35 1.69
CA SER A 200 27.21 -2.05 2.14
C SER A 200 26.04 -1.11 2.45
N GLY A 201 25.64 -1.08 3.71
CA GLY A 201 24.46 -0.33 4.14
C GLY A 201 23.15 -0.83 3.50
N LYS A 202 22.56 -0.03 2.61
CA LYS A 202 21.39 -0.41 1.82
C LYS A 202 21.72 -1.04 0.47
N HIS A 203 22.98 -0.99 0.05
CA HIS A 203 23.42 -1.56 -1.23
C HIS A 203 23.79 -3.02 -1.05
N ILE A 204 23.27 -3.88 -1.88
CA ILE A 204 23.51 -5.31 -1.89
C ILE A 204 23.99 -5.68 -3.29
N THR A 205 25.11 -6.40 -3.35
CA THR A 205 25.65 -7.01 -4.57
C THR A 205 25.41 -8.51 -4.47
N LEU A 206 24.78 -9.11 -5.47
CA LEU A 206 24.65 -10.55 -5.59
C LEU A 206 25.97 -11.09 -6.14
N LEU A 207 26.62 -12.00 -5.40
CA LEU A 207 27.89 -12.63 -5.78
C LEU A 207 27.64 -13.98 -6.44
N ASP A 208 26.63 -14.70 -6.00
CA ASP A 208 26.25 -16.03 -6.49
C ASP A 208 24.71 -16.12 -6.56
N PRO A 209 24.11 -15.66 -7.66
CA PRO A 209 22.66 -15.76 -7.87
C PRO A 209 22.14 -17.21 -7.90
N ASP A 210 22.89 -18.12 -8.52
CA ASP A 210 22.49 -19.53 -8.63
C ASP A 210 22.43 -20.18 -7.24
N GLY A 211 23.44 -19.92 -6.39
CA GLY A 211 23.43 -20.37 -5.00
C GLY A 211 22.34 -19.75 -4.13
N LEU A 212 21.79 -18.59 -4.51
CA LEU A 212 20.61 -18.03 -3.87
C LEU A 212 19.31 -18.69 -4.32
N GLU A 213 19.22 -19.15 -5.58
CA GLU A 213 18.06 -19.90 -6.10
C GLU A 213 17.93 -21.27 -5.46
N ASP A 214 19.06 -21.89 -5.06
CA ASP A 214 19.12 -23.23 -4.49
C ASP A 214 18.84 -23.28 -2.97
N LEU A 215 18.53 -22.13 -2.33
CA LEU A 215 18.23 -22.07 -0.90
C LEU A 215 16.84 -22.58 -0.57
#